data_d007e350452ba679a42a70d39c126007
#
_entry.id   d007e350452ba679a42a70d39c126007
#
_cell.length_a   1.000
_cell.length_b   1.000
_cell.length_c   1.000
_cell.angle_alpha   90.00
_cell.angle_beta   90.00
_cell.angle_gamma   90.00
#
_symmetry.space_group_name_H-M   'P 1'
#
loop_
_entity.id
_entity.type
_entity.pdbx_description
1 polymer ?
#
loop_
_entity_poly.entity_id
_entity_poly.type
_entity_poly.pdbx_seq_one_letter_code
_entity_poly.pdbx_strand_id
1 'polypeptide(L)'
;MHPILLVHGINDTGARFDRMRSVLLARGFGSVQAINITPSDASITLEAMGEQVMDGLRACQEAAGTQKVDIVAFSMGALAVRHALHNLDGRSRVRRFISVSGPHHGTLAAYLSWKSGTKQMRPSSRFLRDLNAGGDRWGDVEVFSFWSPLDLVVIPAVSSALESAHNRTFPVALHHRMLSDDRVIEAVVQTLARAD
;
A
#
# COMPACT_ATOMS: atom_id res chain seq x y z
N MET A 1 -12.29 2.65 16.64
CA MET A 1 -11.15 2.52 15.69
C MET A 1 -11.63 1.75 14.49
N HIS A 2 -11.26 2.16 13.28
CA HIS A 2 -11.63 1.46 12.04
C HIS A 2 -10.83 0.16 11.88
N PRO A 3 -11.38 -0.86 11.20
CA PRO A 3 -10.62 -2.06 10.85
C PRO A 3 -9.49 -1.69 9.89
N ILE A 4 -8.42 -2.49 9.92
CA ILE A 4 -7.22 -2.25 9.13
C ILE A 4 -7.03 -3.42 8.16
N LEU A 5 -6.86 -3.09 6.87
CA LEU A 5 -6.48 -4.00 5.82
C LEU A 5 -4.99 -3.85 5.50
N LEU A 6 -4.24 -4.94 5.54
CA LEU A 6 -2.81 -5.00 5.21
C LEU A 6 -2.62 -5.67 3.85
N VAL A 7 -1.88 -5.02 2.94
CA VAL A 7 -1.68 -5.48 1.56
C VAL A 7 -0.19 -5.59 1.26
N HIS A 8 0.29 -6.81 1.02
CA HIS A 8 1.71 -7.11 0.83
C HIS A 8 2.25 -6.75 -0.57
N GLY A 9 3.57 -6.82 -0.73
CA GLY A 9 4.28 -6.59 -1.98
C GLY A 9 4.53 -7.85 -2.82
N ILE A 10 5.41 -7.71 -3.82
CA ILE A 10 5.80 -8.81 -4.73
C ILE A 10 6.51 -9.95 -3.99
N ASN A 11 6.24 -11.20 -4.41
CA ASN A 11 6.81 -12.42 -3.84
C ASN A 11 6.64 -12.55 -2.33
N ASP A 12 5.53 -12.05 -1.80
CA ASP A 12 5.26 -12.00 -0.37
C ASP A 12 3.86 -12.55 -0.04
N THR A 13 3.52 -12.54 1.23
CA THR A 13 2.21 -12.89 1.77
C THR A 13 1.83 -11.93 2.90
N GLY A 14 0.61 -12.06 3.42
CA GLY A 14 0.16 -11.29 4.59
C GLY A 14 1.04 -11.47 5.84
N ALA A 15 1.76 -12.59 5.96
CA ALA A 15 2.69 -12.86 7.05
C ALA A 15 3.85 -11.84 7.13
N ARG A 16 4.14 -11.13 6.04
CA ARG A 16 5.11 -10.03 6.06
C ARG A 16 4.75 -8.93 7.08
N PHE A 17 3.51 -8.81 7.41
CA PHE A 17 3.01 -7.82 8.38
C PHE A 17 2.92 -8.33 9.82
N ASP A 18 3.32 -9.57 10.14
CA ASP A 18 3.07 -10.18 11.46
C ASP A 18 3.57 -9.32 12.63
N ARG A 19 4.77 -8.71 12.52
CA ARG A 19 5.28 -7.81 13.55
C ARG A 19 4.40 -6.56 13.69
N MET A 20 4.10 -5.87 12.59
CA MET A 20 3.25 -4.68 12.60
C MET A 20 1.85 -5.01 13.11
N ARG A 21 1.28 -6.13 12.65
CA ARG A 21 -0.03 -6.62 13.09
C ARG A 21 -0.06 -6.87 14.60
N SER A 22 0.96 -7.52 15.14
CA SER A 22 1.06 -7.79 16.59
C SER A 22 1.12 -6.48 17.39
N VAL A 23 1.87 -5.48 16.93
CA VAL A 23 1.94 -4.18 17.59
C VAL A 23 0.59 -3.45 17.52
N LEU A 24 -0.06 -3.43 16.34
CA LEU A 24 -1.37 -2.79 16.19
C LEU A 24 -2.41 -3.42 17.14
N LEU A 25 -2.47 -4.74 17.21
CA LEU A 25 -3.37 -5.44 18.14
C LEU A 25 -3.05 -5.12 19.60
N ALA A 26 -1.78 -5.08 19.99
CA ALA A 26 -1.34 -4.72 21.34
C ALA A 26 -1.67 -3.25 21.69
N ARG A 27 -1.79 -2.37 20.70
CA ARG A 27 -2.20 -0.97 20.86
C ARG A 27 -3.72 -0.77 20.81
N GLY A 28 -4.51 -1.86 20.79
CA GLY A 28 -5.96 -1.81 20.90
C GLY A 28 -6.73 -1.67 19.59
N PHE A 29 -6.08 -1.83 18.41
CA PHE A 29 -6.77 -1.93 17.15
C PHE A 29 -7.48 -3.29 17.05
N GLY A 30 -8.83 -3.29 17.10
CA GLY A 30 -9.62 -4.50 17.29
C GLY A 30 -9.66 -5.45 16.09
N SER A 31 -9.47 -4.95 14.86
CA SER A 31 -9.52 -5.74 13.64
C SER A 31 -8.38 -5.36 12.71
N VAL A 32 -7.41 -6.27 12.55
CA VAL A 32 -6.25 -6.13 11.64
C VAL A 32 -6.16 -7.36 10.77
N GLN A 33 -6.55 -7.25 9.51
CA GLN A 33 -6.59 -8.33 8.54
C GLN A 33 -5.52 -8.13 7.47
N ALA A 34 -4.88 -9.22 7.03
CA ALA A 34 -3.96 -9.20 5.91
C ALA A 34 -4.49 -10.09 4.79
N ILE A 35 -4.50 -9.58 3.57
CA ILE A 35 -4.85 -10.39 2.40
C ILE A 35 -3.62 -11.01 1.77
N ASN A 36 -3.84 -12.12 1.06
CA ASN A 36 -2.83 -12.73 0.19
C ASN A 36 -3.22 -12.49 -1.27
N ILE A 37 -2.54 -11.57 -1.93
CA ILE A 37 -2.66 -11.40 -3.39
C ILE A 37 -2.11 -12.67 -4.07
N THR A 38 -2.90 -13.27 -4.93
CA THR A 38 -2.56 -14.55 -5.58
C THR A 38 -2.75 -14.45 -7.09
N PRO A 39 -1.74 -14.80 -7.89
CA PRO A 39 -0.34 -15.05 -7.51
C PRO A 39 0.38 -13.77 -7.06
N SER A 40 1.31 -13.89 -6.11
CA SER A 40 2.02 -12.75 -5.53
C SER A 40 3.26 -12.31 -6.32
N ASP A 41 3.63 -13.06 -7.36
CA ASP A 41 4.88 -12.95 -8.11
C ASP A 41 4.83 -11.91 -9.26
N ALA A 42 3.77 -11.11 -9.32
CA ALA A 42 3.49 -10.14 -10.38
C ALA A 42 3.26 -10.76 -11.78
N SER A 43 2.90 -12.04 -11.88
CA SER A 43 2.50 -12.67 -13.15
C SER A 43 1.14 -12.17 -13.65
N ILE A 44 0.27 -11.70 -12.77
CA ILE A 44 -0.97 -10.98 -13.10
C ILE A 44 -0.76 -9.46 -13.14
N THR A 45 -1.71 -8.75 -13.69
CA THR A 45 -1.68 -7.28 -13.79
C THR A 45 -2.01 -6.61 -12.45
N LEU A 46 -1.60 -5.35 -12.29
CA LEU A 46 -1.93 -4.56 -11.10
C LEU A 46 -3.42 -4.27 -11.01
N GLU A 47 -4.14 -4.23 -12.13
CA GLU A 47 -5.60 -4.12 -12.17
C GLU A 47 -6.25 -5.36 -11.52
N ALA A 48 -5.82 -6.56 -11.93
CA ALA A 48 -6.32 -7.81 -11.33
C ALA A 48 -5.98 -7.93 -9.84
N MET A 49 -4.83 -7.40 -9.40
CA MET A 49 -4.51 -7.29 -7.98
C MET A 49 -5.42 -6.29 -7.27
N GLY A 50 -5.77 -5.19 -7.93
CA GLY A 50 -6.73 -4.20 -7.41
C GLY A 50 -8.11 -4.78 -7.14
N GLU A 51 -8.59 -5.70 -7.99
CA GLU A 51 -9.84 -6.44 -7.73
C GLU A 51 -9.74 -7.29 -6.45
N GLN A 52 -8.63 -7.98 -6.23
CA GLN A 52 -8.41 -8.74 -4.98
C GLN A 52 -8.34 -7.82 -3.76
N VAL A 53 -7.81 -6.61 -3.91
CA VAL A 53 -7.87 -5.59 -2.85
C VAL A 53 -9.31 -5.21 -2.54
N MET A 54 -10.15 -5.02 -3.56
CA MET A 54 -11.58 -4.72 -3.37
C MET A 54 -12.32 -5.84 -2.64
N ASP A 55 -12.01 -7.09 -2.97
CA ASP A 55 -12.59 -8.25 -2.25
C ASP A 55 -12.16 -8.26 -0.77
N GLY A 56 -10.88 -7.99 -0.52
CA GLY A 56 -10.35 -7.85 0.84
C GLY A 56 -11.01 -6.69 1.62
N LEU A 57 -11.28 -5.57 0.96
CA LEU A 57 -12.01 -4.44 1.56
C LEU A 57 -13.43 -4.83 1.96
N ARG A 58 -14.17 -5.50 1.07
CA ARG A 58 -15.54 -5.96 1.34
C ARG A 58 -15.56 -6.93 2.53
N ALA A 59 -14.68 -7.92 2.52
CA ALA A 59 -14.55 -8.90 3.62
C ALA A 59 -14.21 -8.21 4.96
N CYS A 60 -13.32 -7.23 4.94
CA CYS A 60 -12.93 -6.47 6.12
C CYS A 60 -14.09 -5.62 6.68
N GLN A 61 -14.87 -5.01 5.80
CA GLN A 61 -16.08 -4.25 6.17
C GLN A 61 -17.15 -5.15 6.80
N GLU A 62 -17.44 -6.29 6.17
CA GLU A 62 -18.42 -7.26 6.65
C GLU A 62 -18.04 -7.81 8.03
N ALA A 63 -16.79 -8.24 8.19
CA ALA A 63 -16.31 -8.79 9.46
C ALA A 63 -16.36 -7.78 10.63
N ALA A 64 -16.19 -6.49 10.34
CA ALA A 64 -16.18 -5.44 11.36
C ALA A 64 -17.50 -4.68 11.49
N GLY A 65 -18.48 -4.93 10.62
CA GLY A 65 -19.77 -4.22 10.63
C GLY A 65 -19.64 -2.71 10.37
N THR A 66 -18.68 -2.30 9.51
CA THR A 66 -18.37 -0.88 9.27
C THR A 66 -18.31 -0.57 7.77
N GLN A 67 -18.50 0.69 7.42
CA GLN A 67 -18.41 1.13 6.03
C GLN A 67 -17.00 1.62 5.64
N LYS A 68 -16.17 1.98 6.61
CA LYS A 68 -14.84 2.55 6.36
C LYS A 68 -13.73 1.65 6.93
N VAL A 69 -12.67 1.50 6.16
CA VAL A 69 -11.49 0.70 6.45
C VAL A 69 -10.24 1.57 6.32
N ASP A 70 -9.26 1.38 7.17
CA ASP A 70 -7.91 1.92 6.98
C ASP A 70 -7.06 0.89 6.23
N ILE A 71 -6.19 1.34 5.34
CA ILE A 71 -5.29 0.45 4.57
C ILE A 71 -3.84 0.80 4.86
N VAL A 72 -3.04 -0.24 5.09
CA VAL A 72 -1.57 -0.15 5.02
C VAL A 72 -1.10 -1.08 3.90
N ALA A 73 -0.47 -0.53 2.88
CA ALA A 73 0.00 -1.31 1.74
C ALA A 73 1.49 -1.12 1.49
N PHE A 74 2.16 -2.21 1.13
CA PHE A 74 3.61 -2.25 0.94
C PHE A 74 3.97 -2.45 -0.53
N SER A 75 4.94 -1.65 -1.00
CA SER A 75 5.61 -1.86 -2.30
C SER A 75 4.59 -1.99 -3.46
N MET A 76 4.63 -3.08 -4.22
CA MET A 76 3.69 -3.40 -5.30
C MET A 76 2.22 -3.31 -4.85
N GLY A 77 1.91 -3.79 -3.64
CA GLY A 77 0.56 -3.73 -3.07
C GLY A 77 0.00 -2.31 -2.98
N ALA A 78 0.86 -1.30 -2.77
CA ALA A 78 0.43 0.09 -2.75
C ALA A 78 -0.08 0.58 -4.12
N LEU A 79 0.43 0.06 -5.22
CA LEU A 79 -0.08 0.37 -6.56
C LEU A 79 -1.41 -0.31 -6.83
N ALA A 80 -1.58 -1.56 -6.38
CA ALA A 80 -2.86 -2.28 -6.47
C ALA A 80 -3.96 -1.55 -5.66
N VAL A 81 -3.63 -1.09 -4.45
CA VAL A 81 -4.53 -0.25 -3.63
C VAL A 81 -4.86 1.05 -4.35
N ARG A 82 -3.86 1.74 -4.89
CA ARG A 82 -4.09 2.98 -5.64
C ARG A 82 -5.06 2.77 -6.82
N HIS A 83 -4.89 1.67 -7.56
CA HIS A 83 -5.81 1.30 -8.64
C HIS A 83 -7.23 1.06 -8.10
N ALA A 84 -7.36 0.29 -7.01
CA ALA A 84 -8.66 0.04 -6.38
C ALA A 84 -9.35 1.33 -5.94
N LEU A 85 -8.59 2.28 -5.36
CA LEU A 85 -9.13 3.57 -4.93
C LEU A 85 -9.57 4.46 -6.11
N HIS A 86 -8.78 4.52 -7.18
CA HIS A 86 -9.02 5.46 -8.28
C HIS A 86 -10.00 4.94 -9.33
N ASN A 87 -10.04 3.61 -9.55
CA ASN A 87 -10.72 3.02 -10.71
C ASN A 87 -11.81 2.01 -10.35
N LEU A 88 -11.89 1.53 -9.08
CA LEU A 88 -12.82 0.46 -8.66
C LEU A 88 -13.74 0.88 -7.50
N ASP A 89 -13.99 2.17 -7.32
CA ASP A 89 -14.85 2.72 -6.24
C ASP A 89 -14.34 2.42 -4.79
N GLY A 90 -13.06 2.11 -4.62
CA GLY A 90 -12.49 1.87 -3.30
C GLY A 90 -12.49 3.10 -2.38
N ARG A 91 -12.50 4.34 -2.95
CA ARG A 91 -12.50 5.59 -2.19
C ARG A 91 -13.68 5.73 -1.23
N SER A 92 -14.85 5.28 -1.64
CA SER A 92 -16.06 5.33 -0.81
C SER A 92 -15.93 4.47 0.46
N ARG A 93 -15.02 3.48 0.46
CA ARG A 93 -14.80 2.45 1.48
C ARG A 93 -13.61 2.70 2.39
N VAL A 94 -12.71 3.58 2.00
CA VAL A 94 -11.45 3.81 2.70
C VAL A 94 -11.47 5.16 3.40
N ARG A 95 -10.99 5.20 4.64
CA ARG A 95 -10.76 6.42 5.40
C ARG A 95 -9.32 6.90 5.23
N ARG A 96 -8.37 6.01 5.50
CA ARG A 96 -6.93 6.30 5.40
C ARG A 96 -6.20 5.27 4.57
N PHE A 97 -5.28 5.75 3.76
CA PHE A 97 -4.36 4.91 3.01
C PHE A 97 -2.91 5.27 3.36
N ILE A 98 -2.19 4.31 3.95
CA ILE A 98 -0.76 4.42 4.23
C ILE A 98 -0.01 3.57 3.22
N SER A 99 0.69 4.20 2.30
CA SER A 99 1.62 3.56 1.38
C SER A 99 3.00 3.44 2.04
N VAL A 100 3.55 2.24 2.12
CA VAL A 100 4.91 2.01 2.60
C VAL A 100 5.77 1.57 1.41
N SER A 101 6.73 2.41 1.02
CA SER A 101 7.65 2.18 -0.11
C SER A 101 6.96 1.77 -1.42
N GLY A 102 5.80 2.37 -1.73
CA GLY A 102 5.08 2.13 -2.99
C GLY A 102 5.78 2.82 -4.16
N PRO A 103 6.07 2.12 -5.29
CA PRO A 103 6.72 2.74 -6.45
C PRO A 103 5.73 3.54 -7.32
N HIS A 104 5.22 4.66 -6.80
CA HIS A 104 4.12 5.43 -7.40
C HIS A 104 4.46 6.06 -8.76
N HIS A 105 5.76 6.31 -9.01
CA HIS A 105 6.27 6.77 -10.30
C HIS A 105 7.10 5.68 -11.01
N GLY A 106 7.00 4.44 -10.53
CA GLY A 106 7.70 3.28 -11.07
C GLY A 106 9.07 3.02 -10.42
N THR A 107 9.71 1.95 -10.84
CA THR A 107 11.07 1.60 -10.41
C THR A 107 11.88 1.02 -11.56
N LEU A 108 13.18 1.40 -11.64
CA LEU A 108 14.10 0.82 -12.61
C LEU A 108 14.32 -0.67 -12.36
N ALA A 109 14.21 -1.17 -11.13
CA ALA A 109 14.28 -2.59 -10.83
C ALA A 109 13.23 -3.43 -11.58
N ALA A 110 12.11 -2.82 -11.99
CA ALA A 110 11.07 -3.49 -12.77
C ALA A 110 11.52 -3.92 -14.19
N TYR A 111 12.66 -3.45 -14.68
CA TYR A 111 13.23 -3.93 -15.95
C TYR A 111 13.90 -5.31 -15.81
N LEU A 112 14.15 -5.79 -14.60
CA LEU A 112 14.74 -7.11 -14.34
C LEU A 112 13.75 -8.27 -14.51
N SER A 113 12.47 -7.99 -14.78
CA SER A 113 11.43 -9.02 -14.95
C SER A 113 10.51 -8.70 -16.14
N TRP A 114 9.99 -9.76 -16.76
CA TRP A 114 9.09 -9.69 -17.91
C TRP A 114 7.61 -9.95 -17.53
N LYS A 115 7.31 -10.19 -16.26
CA LYS A 115 5.95 -10.45 -15.76
C LYS A 115 5.06 -9.23 -15.91
N SER A 116 3.76 -9.45 -16.08
CA SER A 116 2.77 -8.42 -16.42
C SER A 116 2.75 -7.27 -15.42
N GLY A 117 2.59 -7.57 -14.14
CA GLY A 117 2.58 -6.56 -13.08
C GLY A 117 3.93 -5.85 -12.94
N THR A 118 5.06 -6.57 -13.15
CA THR A 118 6.38 -5.93 -13.12
C THR A 118 6.55 -4.94 -14.26
N LYS A 119 6.10 -5.27 -15.48
CA LYS A 119 6.12 -4.33 -16.61
C LYS A 119 5.33 -3.06 -16.31
N GLN A 120 4.21 -3.20 -15.60
CA GLN A 120 3.38 -2.05 -15.19
C GLN A 120 4.06 -1.16 -14.14
N MET A 121 5.00 -1.70 -13.34
CA MET A 121 5.81 -0.93 -12.39
C MET A 121 7.01 -0.22 -13.04
N ARG A 122 7.27 -0.39 -14.34
CA ARG A 122 8.33 0.37 -15.03
C ARG A 122 7.97 1.85 -15.10
N PRO A 123 8.93 2.76 -14.89
CA PRO A 123 8.72 4.19 -15.11
C PRO A 123 8.10 4.44 -16.48
N SER A 124 7.15 5.37 -16.55
CA SER A 124 6.42 5.72 -17.78
C SER A 124 5.63 4.56 -18.44
N SER A 125 5.35 3.46 -17.73
CA SER A 125 4.40 2.46 -18.21
C SER A 125 3.02 3.10 -18.46
N ARG A 126 2.22 2.49 -19.35
CA ARG A 126 0.84 2.97 -19.57
C ARG A 126 0.05 2.99 -18.26
N PHE A 127 0.14 1.92 -17.48
CA PHE A 127 -0.54 1.81 -16.19
C PHE A 127 -0.21 2.99 -15.26
N LEU A 128 1.07 3.32 -15.09
CA LEU A 128 1.46 4.44 -14.21
C LEU A 128 1.10 5.81 -14.78
N ARG A 129 1.18 5.99 -16.11
CA ARG A 129 0.68 7.22 -16.72
C ARG A 129 -0.80 7.42 -16.47
N ASP A 130 -1.62 6.37 -16.70
CA ASP A 130 -3.07 6.44 -16.50
C ASP A 130 -3.41 6.65 -15.02
N LEU A 131 -2.66 5.99 -14.10
CA LEU A 131 -2.84 6.12 -12.66
C LEU A 131 -2.45 7.52 -12.14
N ASN A 132 -1.44 8.15 -12.75
CA ASN A 132 -0.98 9.49 -12.40
C ASN A 132 -1.68 10.61 -13.20
N ALA A 133 -2.41 10.26 -14.26
CA ALA A 133 -3.17 11.23 -15.05
C ALA A 133 -4.34 11.81 -14.24
N GLY A 134 -4.51 13.12 -14.31
CA GLY A 134 -5.62 13.81 -13.65
C GLY A 134 -5.39 14.16 -12.18
N GLY A 135 -4.14 14.12 -11.71
CA GLY A 135 -3.77 14.51 -10.36
C GLY A 135 -4.31 13.56 -9.28
N ASP A 136 -4.35 14.05 -8.05
CA ASP A 136 -4.73 13.24 -6.91
C ASP A 136 -6.25 13.16 -6.75
N ARG A 137 -6.77 12.02 -7.08
CA ARG A 137 -8.19 11.69 -7.02
C ARG A 137 -8.55 10.93 -5.74
N TRP A 138 -8.03 11.40 -4.59
CA TRP A 138 -8.22 10.72 -3.31
C TRP A 138 -9.62 10.93 -2.71
N GLY A 139 -10.33 12.02 -3.08
CA GLY A 139 -11.58 12.40 -2.41
C GLY A 139 -11.36 12.66 -0.93
N ASP A 140 -12.16 12.03 -0.06
CA ASP A 140 -12.04 12.16 1.38
C ASP A 140 -11.01 11.20 2.02
N VAL A 141 -10.27 10.44 1.21
CA VAL A 141 -9.25 9.52 1.72
C VAL A 141 -8.01 10.29 2.15
N GLU A 142 -7.65 10.21 3.42
CA GLU A 142 -6.40 10.78 3.94
C GLU A 142 -5.23 9.86 3.56
N VAL A 143 -4.25 10.39 2.83
CA VAL A 143 -3.17 9.61 2.23
C VAL A 143 -1.82 9.93 2.85
N PHE A 144 -1.08 8.89 3.20
CA PHE A 144 0.28 8.96 3.74
C PHE A 144 1.22 8.13 2.88
N SER A 145 2.42 8.66 2.61
CA SER A 145 3.48 7.90 1.96
C SER A 145 4.73 7.87 2.85
N PHE A 146 5.04 6.67 3.33
CA PHE A 146 6.21 6.38 4.16
C PHE A 146 7.26 5.66 3.32
N TRP A 147 8.44 6.25 3.20
CA TRP A 147 9.46 5.69 2.33
C TRP A 147 10.89 5.96 2.84
N SER A 148 11.86 5.29 2.26
CA SER A 148 13.26 5.47 2.62
C SER A 148 14.06 6.06 1.45
N PRO A 149 14.86 7.12 1.67
CA PRO A 149 15.78 7.62 0.67
C PRO A 149 16.93 6.63 0.35
N LEU A 150 17.08 5.59 1.18
CA LEU A 150 18.08 4.53 1.04
C LEU A 150 17.52 3.26 0.36
N ASP A 151 16.30 3.33 -0.19
CA ASP A 151 15.66 2.19 -0.84
C ASP A 151 16.37 1.84 -2.16
N LEU A 152 16.82 0.59 -2.27
CA LEU A 152 17.50 0.06 -3.46
C LEU A 152 16.60 -0.84 -4.33
N VAL A 153 15.33 -0.98 -3.97
CA VAL A 153 14.32 -1.72 -4.75
C VAL A 153 13.43 -0.75 -5.50
N VAL A 154 12.99 0.34 -4.85
CA VAL A 154 12.32 1.45 -5.54
C VAL A 154 13.39 2.44 -5.99
N ILE A 155 13.69 2.45 -7.30
CA ILE A 155 14.77 3.26 -7.88
C ILE A 155 14.19 4.17 -8.98
N PRO A 156 14.32 5.50 -8.86
CA PRO A 156 14.85 6.24 -7.71
C PRO A 156 13.92 6.16 -6.49
N ALA A 157 14.45 6.21 -5.27
CA ALA A 157 13.69 6.09 -4.03
C ALA A 157 12.56 7.14 -3.90
N VAL A 158 12.78 8.35 -4.42
CA VAL A 158 11.78 9.43 -4.45
C VAL A 158 10.52 9.07 -5.27
N SER A 159 10.57 8.01 -6.07
CA SER A 159 9.40 7.46 -6.76
C SER A 159 8.28 7.02 -5.80
N SER A 160 8.61 6.83 -4.53
CA SER A 160 7.62 6.53 -3.49
C SER A 160 6.89 7.77 -2.96
N ALA A 161 7.36 8.97 -3.23
CA ALA A 161 6.66 10.19 -2.82
C ALA A 161 5.38 10.41 -3.65
N LEU A 162 4.35 10.96 -3.01
CA LEU A 162 3.11 11.39 -3.64
C LEU A 162 2.89 12.88 -3.31
N GLU A 163 2.62 13.72 -4.31
CA GLU A 163 2.55 15.18 -4.13
C GLU A 163 1.47 15.61 -3.13
N SER A 164 0.32 14.99 -3.18
CA SER A 164 -0.83 15.31 -2.30
C SER A 164 -0.96 14.41 -1.08
N ALA A 165 0.06 13.62 -0.74
CA ALA A 165 0.09 12.80 0.45
C ALA A 165 0.96 13.45 1.55
N HIS A 166 0.70 13.05 2.79
CA HIS A 166 1.61 13.33 3.89
C HIS A 166 2.85 12.44 3.77
N ASN A 167 3.91 12.98 3.15
CA ASN A 167 5.15 12.25 2.95
C ASN A 167 6.01 12.24 4.22
N ARG A 168 6.54 11.07 4.59
CA ARG A 168 7.49 10.92 5.68
C ARG A 168 8.61 9.96 5.31
N THR A 169 9.85 10.34 5.55
CA THR A 169 11.01 9.52 5.25
C THR A 169 11.58 8.84 6.50
N PHE A 170 12.14 7.64 6.28
CA PHE A 170 12.79 6.84 7.32
C PHE A 170 14.14 6.33 6.79
N PRO A 171 15.25 6.47 7.50
CA PRO A 171 16.56 6.00 7.03
C PRO A 171 16.70 4.49 7.26
N VAL A 172 15.98 3.70 6.47
CA VAL A 172 15.96 2.24 6.48
C VAL A 172 16.57 1.71 5.18
N ALA A 173 17.72 1.06 5.27
CA ALA A 173 18.49 0.66 4.09
C ALA A 173 17.87 -0.50 3.29
N LEU A 174 17.16 -1.41 3.94
CA LEU A 174 16.58 -2.58 3.29
C LEU A 174 15.07 -2.40 3.10
N HIS A 175 14.63 -2.44 1.84
CA HIS A 175 13.23 -2.26 1.43
C HIS A 175 12.21 -3.00 2.31
N HIS A 176 12.41 -4.31 2.50
CA HIS A 176 11.50 -5.13 3.30
C HIS A 176 11.52 -4.80 4.80
N ARG A 177 12.59 -4.19 5.30
CA ARG A 177 12.70 -3.76 6.70
C ARG A 177 11.80 -2.59 7.05
N MET A 178 11.30 -1.87 6.07
CA MET A 178 10.30 -0.81 6.28
C MET A 178 9.07 -1.31 7.06
N LEU A 179 8.68 -2.58 6.90
CA LEU A 179 7.54 -3.17 7.62
C LEU A 179 7.87 -3.66 9.04
N SER A 180 9.16 -3.76 9.39
CA SER A 180 9.61 -4.26 10.69
C SER A 180 10.44 -3.25 11.50
N ASP A 181 10.72 -2.07 10.95
CA ASP A 181 11.40 -0.98 11.66
C ASP A 181 10.44 -0.32 12.65
N ASP A 182 10.86 -0.20 13.91
CA ASP A 182 10.01 0.32 15.00
C ASP A 182 9.56 1.76 14.75
N ARG A 183 10.37 2.57 14.10
CA ARG A 183 10.03 3.97 13.78
C ARG A 183 8.90 4.04 12.74
N VAL A 184 8.91 3.12 11.77
CA VAL A 184 7.86 3.03 10.74
C VAL A 184 6.58 2.49 11.37
N ILE A 185 6.67 1.42 12.16
CA ILE A 185 5.51 0.84 12.85
C ILE A 185 4.87 1.87 13.78
N GLU A 186 5.66 2.60 14.58
CA GLU A 186 5.12 3.64 15.46
C GLU A 186 4.46 4.77 14.68
N ALA A 187 5.03 5.17 13.53
CA ALA A 187 4.41 6.16 12.65
C ALA A 187 3.07 5.68 12.07
N VAL A 188 2.96 4.39 11.70
CA VAL A 188 1.70 3.77 11.28
C VAL A 188 0.68 3.81 12.42
N VAL A 189 1.06 3.38 13.62
CA VAL A 189 0.20 3.41 14.81
C VAL A 189 -0.33 4.82 15.09
N GLN A 190 0.56 5.81 15.12
CA GLN A 190 0.20 7.22 15.37
C GLN A 190 -0.74 7.76 14.29
N THR A 191 -0.51 7.41 13.03
CA THR A 191 -1.36 7.84 11.91
C THR A 191 -2.75 7.24 12.01
N LEU A 192 -2.86 5.94 12.31
CA LEU A 192 -4.15 5.24 12.42
C LEU A 192 -4.94 5.65 13.67
N ALA A 193 -4.25 6.06 14.74
CA ALA A 193 -4.87 6.50 16.01
C ALA A 193 -5.39 7.95 15.97
N ARG A 194 -5.08 8.75 14.95
CA ARG A 194 -5.57 10.14 14.84
C ARG A 194 -7.10 10.14 14.81
N ALA A 195 -7.69 11.08 15.52
CA ALA A 195 -9.13 11.37 15.39
C ALA A 195 -9.44 11.87 13.96
N ASP A 196 -10.69 11.72 13.56
CA ASP A 196 -11.21 12.27 12.30
C ASP A 196 -11.35 13.78 12.39
#